data_5661c77fca80a6495f34de7d7968549d
#
_entry.id   5661c77fca80a6495f34de7d7968549d
#
_cell.length_a   1.000
_cell.length_b   1.000
_cell.length_c   1.000
_cell.angle_alpha   90.00
_cell.angle_beta   90.00
_cell.angle_gamma   90.00
#
_symmetry.space_group_name_H-M   'P 1'
#
loop_
_entity.id
_entity.type
_entity.pdbx_description
1 polymer ?
#
loop_
_entity_poly.entity_id
_entity_poly.type
_entity_poly.pdbx_seq_one_letter_code
_entity_poly.pdbx_strand_id
1 'polypeptide(L)'
;MINGLRMDSKYINFSYFYEFLLLGCFLATITSCSYHGGHEQPAIRKFTWFSYIAGEDINNKCISGSKTKYRFVYNGIYNEQVRTYDISQISPDRYNIKISVTEEADISSFSLDLQNPDLFKPWKPKFSVTNVSAQDIGILKQTLKDIGFFDSLPPKEKLSSINFYWIISTCIDGSFNQNAYYWPDKKFKKAQFPSLLSAWDFTGIPVNPPRVTSNLSIYGTTDEKSHRNHFNIEFGSNGLLRQNSEK
;
A
#
# COMPACT_ATOMS: atom_id res chain seq x y z
N MET A 1 57.76 -37.02 -32.58
CA MET A 1 57.46 -35.57 -32.51
C MET A 1 56.01 -35.43 -32.17
N ILE A 2 55.71 -35.14 -30.92
CA ILE A 2 54.35 -34.98 -30.43
C ILE A 2 54.25 -33.51 -29.98
N ASN A 3 53.53 -32.70 -30.79
CA ASN A 3 53.25 -31.33 -30.45
C ASN A 3 52.05 -31.29 -29.46
N GLY A 4 52.36 -30.99 -28.20
CA GLY A 4 51.34 -30.74 -27.19
C GLY A 4 50.68 -29.38 -27.39
N LEU A 5 49.39 -29.38 -27.58
CA LEU A 5 48.53 -28.19 -27.51
C LEU A 5 48.47 -27.68 -26.06
N ARG A 6 49.16 -26.59 -25.84
CA ARG A 6 49.09 -25.83 -24.56
C ARG A 6 47.88 -24.95 -24.62
N MET A 7 46.75 -25.42 -24.03
CA MET A 7 45.58 -24.57 -23.86
C MET A 7 45.90 -23.48 -22.82
N ASP A 8 45.78 -22.24 -23.26
CA ASP A 8 46.02 -21.05 -22.43
C ASP A 8 44.96 -20.96 -21.31
N SER A 9 45.42 -21.17 -20.09
CA SER A 9 44.64 -21.08 -18.82
C SER A 9 43.99 -19.73 -18.59
N LYS A 10 44.31 -18.69 -19.35
CA LYS A 10 43.78 -17.33 -19.18
C LYS A 10 42.31 -17.14 -19.67
N TYR A 11 41.89 -17.93 -20.65
CA TYR A 11 40.53 -17.78 -21.20
C TYR A 11 39.44 -18.45 -20.37
N ILE A 12 39.80 -19.49 -19.61
CA ILE A 12 38.86 -20.22 -18.74
C ILE A 12 38.42 -19.37 -17.54
N ASN A 13 39.31 -18.55 -16.98
CA ASN A 13 38.99 -17.71 -15.82
C ASN A 13 38.04 -16.53 -16.16
N PHE A 14 38.07 -16.03 -17.39
CA PHE A 14 37.23 -14.90 -17.77
C PHE A 14 35.76 -15.30 -18.04
N SER A 15 35.55 -16.51 -18.57
CA SER A 15 34.20 -17.07 -18.78
C SER A 15 33.48 -17.32 -17.44
N TYR A 16 34.14 -17.95 -16.49
CA TYR A 16 33.55 -18.18 -15.15
C TYR A 16 33.27 -16.89 -14.39
N PHE A 17 34.12 -15.88 -14.56
CA PHE A 17 33.88 -14.57 -13.95
C PHE A 17 32.63 -13.90 -14.51
N TYR A 18 32.37 -14.01 -15.82
CA TYR A 18 31.20 -13.44 -16.46
C TYR A 18 29.91 -14.18 -16.08
N GLU A 19 29.95 -15.51 -15.97
CA GLU A 19 28.82 -16.31 -15.49
C GLU A 19 28.47 -16.02 -14.02
N PHE A 20 29.49 -15.86 -13.18
CA PHE A 20 29.30 -15.45 -11.77
C PHE A 20 28.73 -14.04 -11.64
N LEU A 21 29.15 -13.11 -12.50
CA LEU A 21 28.65 -11.74 -12.52
C LEU A 21 27.18 -11.71 -13.00
N LEU A 22 26.84 -12.48 -14.03
CA LEU A 22 25.47 -12.61 -14.52
C LEU A 22 24.55 -13.29 -13.50
N LEU A 23 25.02 -14.33 -12.84
CA LEU A 23 24.28 -15.01 -11.77
C LEU A 23 24.07 -14.10 -10.55
N GLY A 24 25.08 -13.30 -10.18
CA GLY A 24 25.01 -12.30 -9.13
C GLY A 24 24.02 -11.17 -9.44
N CYS A 25 24.00 -10.67 -10.69
CA CYS A 25 23.02 -9.70 -11.17
C CYS A 25 21.61 -10.29 -11.19
N PHE A 26 21.43 -11.53 -11.58
CA PHE A 26 20.14 -12.20 -11.61
C PHE A 26 19.57 -12.45 -10.20
N LEU A 27 20.42 -12.83 -9.25
CA LEU A 27 20.07 -12.97 -7.83
C LEU A 27 19.69 -11.63 -7.17
N ALA A 28 20.31 -10.52 -7.59
CA ALA A 28 20.00 -9.19 -7.08
C ALA A 28 18.61 -8.67 -7.56
N THR A 29 18.08 -9.18 -8.66
CA THR A 29 16.78 -8.75 -9.21
C THR A 29 15.57 -9.42 -8.56
N ILE A 30 15.75 -10.48 -7.78
CA ILE A 30 14.66 -11.17 -7.06
C ILE A 30 14.43 -10.64 -5.65
N THR A 31 15.11 -9.57 -5.23
CA THR A 31 14.69 -8.86 -4.03
C THR A 31 13.36 -8.19 -4.33
N SER A 32 12.28 -8.87 -3.94
CA SER A 32 10.91 -8.37 -3.97
C SER A 32 10.87 -6.91 -3.50
N CYS A 33 10.13 -6.06 -4.21
CA CYS A 33 9.87 -4.66 -3.82
C CYS A 33 9.02 -4.62 -2.55
N SER A 34 9.50 -5.22 -1.47
CA SER A 34 8.86 -5.21 -0.16
C SER A 34 8.91 -3.80 0.43
N TYR A 35 7.83 -3.40 1.08
CA TYR A 35 7.75 -2.11 1.75
C TYR A 35 8.62 -2.09 3.02
N HIS A 36 9.61 -1.21 3.05
CA HIS A 36 10.48 -0.94 4.20
C HIS A 36 10.38 0.51 4.71
N GLY A 37 9.41 1.28 4.26
CA GLY A 37 9.22 2.70 4.57
C GLY A 37 9.35 3.57 3.33
N GLY A 38 9.05 4.88 3.49
CA GLY A 38 9.24 5.88 2.44
C GLY A 38 8.14 5.95 1.38
N HIS A 39 6.94 5.42 1.66
CA HIS A 39 5.79 5.53 0.74
C HIS A 39 5.36 6.99 0.49
N GLU A 40 5.86 7.93 1.28
CA GLU A 40 5.70 9.37 1.04
C GLU A 40 6.45 9.85 -0.22
N GLN A 41 7.48 9.11 -0.63
CA GLN A 41 8.20 9.40 -1.86
C GLN A 41 7.45 8.76 -3.03
N PRO A 42 7.03 9.53 -4.05
CA PRO A 42 6.19 9.03 -5.13
C PRO A 42 6.81 7.84 -5.88
N ALA A 43 8.11 7.89 -6.16
CA ALA A 43 8.82 6.80 -6.83
C ALA A 43 8.82 5.51 -6.00
N ILE A 44 9.15 5.59 -4.70
CA ILE A 44 9.13 4.42 -3.80
C ILE A 44 7.71 3.88 -3.68
N ARG A 45 6.70 4.74 -3.54
CA ARG A 45 5.29 4.34 -3.48
C ARG A 45 4.88 3.51 -4.69
N LYS A 46 5.25 3.91 -5.89
CA LYS A 46 4.91 3.16 -7.12
C LYS A 46 5.36 1.69 -7.07
N PHE A 47 6.54 1.41 -6.51
CA PHE A 47 7.10 0.07 -6.44
C PHE A 47 6.67 -0.72 -5.20
N THR A 48 6.32 -0.04 -4.11
CA THR A 48 6.04 -0.68 -2.82
C THR A 48 4.58 -0.61 -2.40
N TRP A 49 3.71 -0.01 -3.22
CA TRP A 49 2.31 0.22 -2.88
C TRP A 49 1.56 -1.05 -2.50
N PHE A 50 1.70 -2.10 -3.31
CA PHE A 50 0.99 -3.36 -3.06
C PHE A 50 1.47 -4.06 -1.78
N SER A 51 2.77 -4.08 -1.52
CA SER A 51 3.34 -4.58 -0.27
C SER A 51 2.87 -3.77 0.94
N TYR A 52 2.76 -2.43 0.77
CA TYR A 52 2.28 -1.53 1.82
C TYR A 52 0.81 -1.80 2.16
N ILE A 53 -0.10 -1.86 1.16
CA ILE A 53 -1.52 -2.12 1.41
C ILE A 53 -1.80 -3.55 1.85
N ALA A 54 -0.95 -4.50 1.46
CA ALA A 54 -0.97 -5.87 1.97
C ALA A 54 -0.51 -5.97 3.45
N GLY A 55 0.08 -4.91 4.00
CA GLY A 55 0.54 -4.90 5.38
C GLY A 55 1.70 -5.86 5.66
N GLU A 56 2.52 -6.19 4.65
CA GLU A 56 3.60 -7.17 4.79
C GLU A 56 4.59 -6.79 5.88
N ASP A 57 4.95 -5.50 5.99
CA ASP A 57 5.84 -4.97 7.02
C ASP A 57 5.26 -5.09 8.44
N ILE A 58 3.93 -5.05 8.57
CA ILE A 58 3.22 -5.27 9.83
C ILE A 58 3.18 -6.76 10.13
N ASN A 59 2.76 -7.59 9.15
CA ASN A 59 2.63 -9.03 9.29
C ASN A 59 3.96 -9.70 9.64
N ASN A 60 5.03 -9.37 8.92
CA ASN A 60 6.37 -9.95 9.12
C ASN A 60 6.97 -9.64 10.50
N LYS A 61 6.49 -8.58 11.17
CA LYS A 61 6.94 -8.16 12.50
C LYS A 61 5.90 -8.43 13.59
N CYS A 62 4.77 -9.04 13.24
CA CYS A 62 3.69 -9.31 14.16
C CYS A 62 3.93 -10.64 14.90
N ILE A 63 4.66 -10.56 15.98
CA ILE A 63 4.97 -11.70 16.87
C ILE A 63 4.52 -11.38 18.30
N SER A 64 4.44 -12.40 19.15
CA SER A 64 4.12 -12.21 20.56
C SER A 64 5.05 -11.17 21.20
N GLY A 65 4.46 -10.21 21.93
CA GLY A 65 5.18 -9.08 22.54
C GLY A 65 5.51 -7.93 21.58
N SER A 66 5.13 -8.00 20.31
CA SER A 66 5.27 -6.86 19.40
C SER A 66 4.31 -5.73 19.79
N LYS A 67 4.74 -4.48 19.52
CA LYS A 67 3.89 -3.31 19.74
C LYS A 67 2.66 -3.35 18.85
N THR A 68 1.52 -2.96 19.41
CA THR A 68 0.26 -2.84 18.66
C THR A 68 0.39 -1.85 17.49
N LYS A 69 -0.07 -2.27 16.34
CA LYS A 69 -0.10 -1.47 15.11
C LYS A 69 -1.44 -1.59 14.41
N TYR A 70 -1.84 -0.49 13.77
CA TYR A 70 -2.97 -0.45 12.84
C TYR A 70 -2.53 0.31 11.59
N ARG A 71 -3.01 -0.14 10.44
CA ARG A 71 -2.95 0.60 9.18
C ARG A 71 -4.32 0.63 8.56
N PHE A 72 -4.80 1.83 8.26
CA PHE A 72 -6.01 2.04 7.48
C PHE A 72 -5.63 2.70 6.17
N VAL A 73 -6.14 2.17 5.07
CA VAL A 73 -5.96 2.75 3.75
C VAL A 73 -7.33 2.99 3.15
N TYR A 74 -7.65 4.25 2.91
CA TYR A 74 -8.84 4.65 2.18
C TYR A 74 -8.47 4.90 0.73
N ASN A 75 -9.12 4.16 -0.16
CA ASN A 75 -9.11 4.45 -1.58
C ASN A 75 -10.37 5.24 -1.92
N GLY A 76 -10.21 6.54 -2.15
CA GLY A 76 -11.27 7.43 -2.61
C GLY A 76 -11.16 7.67 -4.11
N ILE A 77 -11.09 6.59 -4.91
CA ILE A 77 -10.61 6.52 -6.29
C ILE A 77 -9.12 6.87 -6.35
N TYR A 78 -8.29 5.88 -6.72
CA TYR A 78 -6.83 5.95 -6.60
C TYR A 78 -6.21 7.22 -7.22
N ASN A 79 -6.75 7.67 -8.36
CA ASN A 79 -6.26 8.87 -9.05
C ASN A 79 -6.85 10.18 -8.53
N GLU A 80 -7.83 10.12 -7.62
CA GLU A 80 -8.42 11.30 -7.02
C GLU A 80 -7.90 11.52 -5.60
N GLN A 81 -7.96 10.48 -4.76
CA GLN A 81 -7.45 10.55 -3.39
C GLN A 81 -7.15 9.17 -2.81
N VAL A 82 -5.97 9.05 -2.25
CA VAL A 82 -5.60 7.97 -1.34
C VAL A 82 -5.23 8.55 0.01
N ARG A 83 -5.78 7.95 1.08
CA ARG A 83 -5.53 8.39 2.46
C ARG A 83 -5.08 7.21 3.30
N THR A 84 -4.01 7.38 4.05
CA THR A 84 -3.45 6.33 4.91
C THR A 84 -3.32 6.81 6.35
N TYR A 85 -3.57 5.91 7.30
CA TYR A 85 -3.40 6.15 8.73
C TYR A 85 -2.56 5.01 9.29
N ASP A 86 -1.31 5.31 9.61
CA ASP A 86 -0.41 4.37 10.29
C ASP A 86 -0.40 4.69 11.79
N ILE A 87 -0.96 3.80 12.60
CA ILE A 87 -1.06 3.94 14.06
C ILE A 87 -0.09 2.98 14.70
N SER A 88 0.78 3.48 15.56
CA SER A 88 1.79 2.68 16.25
C SER A 88 1.83 3.01 17.73
N GLN A 89 1.84 1.98 18.56
CA GLN A 89 2.00 2.12 20.00
C GLN A 89 3.38 2.66 20.33
N ILE A 90 3.45 3.75 21.10
CA ILE A 90 4.69 4.34 21.61
C ILE A 90 4.96 3.80 23.02
N SER A 91 3.95 3.88 23.90
CA SER A 91 3.95 3.41 25.27
C SER A 91 2.62 2.68 25.57
N PRO A 92 2.45 2.03 26.72
CA PRO A 92 1.20 1.33 27.04
C PRO A 92 -0.06 2.20 26.94
N ASP A 93 0.06 3.51 27.21
CA ASP A 93 -1.03 4.47 27.29
C ASP A 93 -1.12 5.43 26.10
N ARG A 94 -0.16 5.39 25.15
CA ARG A 94 -0.04 6.36 24.07
C ARG A 94 0.32 5.76 22.73
N TYR A 95 -0.32 6.28 21.68
CA TYR A 95 -0.12 5.89 20.28
C TYR A 95 0.20 7.11 19.42
N ASN A 96 1.06 6.92 18.43
CA ASN A 96 1.31 7.89 17.38
C ASN A 96 0.50 7.52 16.14
N ILE A 97 -0.11 8.50 15.50
CA ILE A 97 -0.82 8.36 14.23
C ILE A 97 -0.10 9.21 13.20
N LYS A 98 0.39 8.58 12.15
CA LYS A 98 0.88 9.26 10.96
C LYS A 98 -0.18 9.15 9.86
N ILE A 99 -0.65 10.29 9.40
CA ILE A 99 -1.68 10.39 8.36
C ILE A 99 -1.02 10.94 7.11
N SER A 100 -1.33 10.34 5.97
CA SER A 100 -0.80 10.75 4.67
C SER A 100 -1.95 10.79 3.66
N VAL A 101 -2.07 11.90 2.94
CA VAL A 101 -3.09 12.11 1.91
C VAL A 101 -2.40 12.46 0.60
N THR A 102 -2.67 11.67 -0.42
CA THR A 102 -2.23 11.90 -1.79
C THR A 102 -3.44 12.18 -2.64
N GLU A 103 -3.49 13.35 -3.27
CA GLU A 103 -4.63 13.78 -4.10
C GLU A 103 -4.54 13.21 -5.52
N GLU A 104 -3.33 13.01 -6.03
CA GLU A 104 -3.08 12.30 -7.30
C GLU A 104 -2.07 11.19 -7.03
N ALA A 105 -2.55 9.97 -6.80
CA ALA A 105 -1.67 8.87 -6.43
C ALA A 105 -0.86 8.31 -7.62
N ASP A 106 -1.32 8.56 -8.84
CA ASP A 106 -0.72 8.03 -10.05
C ASP A 106 0.32 8.98 -10.68
N ILE A 107 1.51 8.45 -10.96
CA ILE A 107 2.64 9.18 -11.60
C ILE A 107 2.61 9.01 -13.13
N SER A 108 1.47 8.70 -13.73
CA SER A 108 1.39 8.40 -15.16
C SER A 108 1.59 9.61 -16.09
N SER A 109 1.41 10.82 -15.59
CA SER A 109 1.56 12.05 -16.36
C SER A 109 2.78 12.86 -15.90
N PHE A 110 3.97 12.42 -16.26
CA PHE A 110 5.18 13.18 -16.01
C PHE A 110 5.30 14.29 -17.07
N SER A 111 5.03 15.54 -16.68
CA SER A 111 5.40 16.72 -17.47
C SER A 111 6.68 17.31 -16.89
N LEU A 112 7.74 17.36 -17.68
CA LEU A 112 8.96 18.09 -17.34
C LEU A 112 8.67 19.59 -17.36
N ASP A 113 8.31 20.16 -16.23
CA ASP A 113 8.33 21.60 -16.04
C ASP A 113 9.76 22.01 -15.62
N LEU A 114 10.54 22.44 -16.59
CA LEU A 114 11.93 22.88 -16.37
C LEU A 114 12.05 24.11 -15.45
N GLN A 115 10.95 24.81 -15.17
CA GLN A 115 10.91 25.96 -14.26
C GLN A 115 10.67 25.53 -12.80
N ASN A 116 10.26 24.30 -12.54
CA ASN A 116 9.98 23.81 -11.20
C ASN A 116 11.01 22.74 -10.80
N PRO A 117 11.95 23.05 -9.88
CA PRO A 117 13.01 22.10 -9.49
C PRO A 117 12.50 20.87 -8.74
N ASP A 118 11.25 20.87 -8.25
CA ASP A 118 10.63 19.73 -7.58
C ASP A 118 9.61 19.04 -8.49
N LEU A 119 10.13 18.22 -9.37
CA LEU A 119 9.36 17.47 -10.39
C LEU A 119 8.30 16.53 -9.78
N PHE A 120 8.44 16.15 -8.51
CA PHE A 120 7.52 15.25 -7.81
C PHE A 120 6.52 15.96 -6.90
N LYS A 121 6.54 17.30 -6.83
CA LYS A 121 5.67 18.09 -5.95
C LYS A 121 4.18 17.74 -6.07
N PRO A 122 3.58 17.57 -7.27
CA PRO A 122 2.16 17.23 -7.40
C PRO A 122 1.79 15.91 -6.76
N TRP A 123 2.71 14.94 -6.70
CA TRP A 123 2.49 13.59 -6.18
C TRP A 123 2.97 13.38 -4.75
N LYS A 124 3.58 14.41 -4.14
CA LYS A 124 3.96 14.34 -2.72
C LYS A 124 2.71 14.40 -1.85
N PRO A 125 2.57 13.47 -0.89
CA PRO A 125 1.45 13.50 0.01
C PRO A 125 1.57 14.69 0.97
N LYS A 126 0.43 15.23 1.38
CA LYS A 126 0.34 16.00 2.61
C LYS A 126 0.20 15.04 3.78
N PHE A 127 0.83 15.35 4.89
CA PHE A 127 0.78 14.50 6.07
C PHE A 127 0.61 15.31 7.34
N SER A 128 0.05 14.65 8.34
CA SER A 128 0.02 15.12 9.72
C SER A 128 0.43 14.01 10.66
N VAL A 129 0.91 14.37 11.83
CA VAL A 129 1.28 13.44 12.88
C VAL A 129 0.63 13.92 14.17
N THR A 130 -0.09 13.03 14.85
CA THR A 130 -0.71 13.31 16.13
C THR A 130 -0.54 12.13 17.08
N ASN A 131 -0.81 12.38 18.36
CA ASN A 131 -0.82 11.33 19.39
C ASN A 131 -2.22 11.20 19.96
N VAL A 132 -2.61 9.96 20.24
CA VAL A 132 -3.88 9.62 20.90
C VAL A 132 -3.64 8.70 22.08
N SER A 133 -4.61 8.65 22.98
CA SER A 133 -4.56 7.82 24.19
C SER A 133 -4.89 6.35 23.89
N ALA A 134 -4.54 5.45 24.80
CA ALA A 134 -4.99 4.06 24.74
C ALA A 134 -6.52 3.94 24.83
N GLN A 135 -7.19 4.89 25.49
CA GLN A 135 -8.66 4.94 25.55
C GLN A 135 -9.25 5.19 24.17
N ASP A 136 -8.71 6.15 23.40
CA ASP A 136 -9.14 6.44 22.03
C ASP A 136 -8.95 5.22 21.11
N ILE A 137 -7.82 4.51 21.26
CA ILE A 137 -7.57 3.26 20.53
C ILE A 137 -8.51 2.14 21.00
N GLY A 138 -8.88 2.10 22.27
CA GLY A 138 -9.92 1.20 22.78
C GLY A 138 -11.27 1.42 22.09
N ILE A 139 -11.68 2.68 21.91
CA ILE A 139 -12.88 3.03 21.14
C ILE A 139 -12.74 2.59 19.69
N LEU A 140 -11.60 2.89 19.04
CA LEU A 140 -11.33 2.44 17.66
C LEU A 140 -11.44 0.92 17.53
N LYS A 141 -10.82 0.17 18.44
CA LYS A 141 -10.88 -1.31 18.47
C LYS A 141 -12.33 -1.79 18.62
N GLN A 142 -13.15 -1.10 19.40
CA GLN A 142 -14.57 -1.44 19.56
C GLN A 142 -15.33 -1.22 18.24
N THR A 143 -15.14 -0.09 17.55
CA THR A 143 -15.79 0.14 16.25
C THR A 143 -15.41 -0.92 15.18
N LEU A 144 -14.20 -1.47 15.26
CA LEU A 144 -13.78 -2.58 14.40
C LEU A 144 -14.49 -3.89 14.77
N LYS A 145 -14.69 -4.17 16.06
CA LYS A 145 -15.47 -5.33 16.50
C LYS A 145 -16.92 -5.23 16.04
N ASP A 146 -17.53 -4.06 16.12
CA ASP A 146 -18.95 -3.84 15.80
C ASP A 146 -19.25 -4.13 14.32
N ILE A 147 -18.27 -4.00 13.43
CA ILE A 147 -18.37 -4.39 12.01
C ILE A 147 -17.87 -5.82 11.73
N GLY A 148 -17.46 -6.55 12.76
CA GLY A 148 -16.97 -7.94 12.66
C GLY A 148 -15.59 -8.04 12.01
N PHE A 149 -14.70 -7.06 12.22
CA PHE A 149 -13.38 -7.03 11.59
C PHE A 149 -12.55 -8.27 11.95
N PHE A 150 -12.60 -8.73 13.19
CA PHE A 150 -11.79 -9.83 13.70
C PHE A 150 -12.38 -11.21 13.39
N ASP A 151 -13.69 -11.29 13.13
CA ASP A 151 -14.43 -12.55 13.01
C ASP A 151 -14.95 -12.81 11.61
N SER A 152 -14.96 -11.79 10.74
CA SER A 152 -15.47 -11.90 9.39
C SER A 152 -14.36 -12.24 8.40
N LEU A 153 -14.69 -13.13 7.46
CA LEU A 153 -13.83 -13.39 6.32
C LEU A 153 -13.69 -12.13 5.44
N PRO A 154 -12.53 -11.93 4.82
CA PRO A 154 -12.35 -10.90 3.81
C PRO A 154 -13.36 -11.02 2.66
N PRO A 155 -13.68 -9.92 1.97
CA PRO A 155 -14.57 -9.97 0.82
C PRO A 155 -13.95 -10.84 -0.29
N LYS A 156 -14.81 -11.55 -1.04
CA LYS A 156 -14.39 -12.32 -2.21
C LYS A 156 -14.30 -11.46 -3.47
N GLU A 157 -14.93 -10.29 -3.42
CA GLU A 157 -14.95 -9.37 -4.54
C GLU A 157 -13.59 -8.73 -4.76
N LYS A 158 -13.28 -8.48 -6.03
CA LYS A 158 -12.11 -7.70 -6.42
C LYS A 158 -12.34 -6.23 -6.04
N LEU A 159 -11.35 -5.62 -5.41
CA LEU A 159 -11.31 -4.20 -5.10
C LEU A 159 -10.64 -3.48 -6.26
N SER A 160 -11.38 -2.67 -7.00
CA SER A 160 -10.83 -1.91 -8.11
C SER A 160 -10.33 -0.54 -7.66
N SER A 161 -9.21 -0.10 -8.20
CA SER A 161 -8.62 1.22 -7.92
C SER A 161 -9.55 2.41 -8.19
N ILE A 162 -10.58 2.22 -9.02
CA ILE A 162 -11.59 3.25 -9.34
C ILE A 162 -12.80 3.24 -8.39
N ASN A 163 -12.81 2.39 -7.38
CA ASN A 163 -13.88 2.28 -6.41
C ASN A 163 -13.48 2.84 -5.05
N PHE A 164 -14.48 3.02 -4.18
CA PHE A 164 -14.28 3.46 -2.80
C PHE A 164 -14.20 2.24 -1.88
N TYR A 165 -13.11 2.13 -1.14
CA TYR A 165 -12.93 1.06 -0.16
C TYR A 165 -11.95 1.43 0.95
N TRP A 166 -12.05 0.72 2.05
CA TRP A 166 -11.07 0.69 3.12
C TRP A 166 -10.35 -0.65 3.13
N ILE A 167 -9.03 -0.63 3.30
CA ILE A 167 -8.23 -1.80 3.68
C ILE A 167 -7.71 -1.53 5.07
N ILE A 168 -7.83 -2.52 5.95
CA ILE A 168 -7.41 -2.42 7.34
C ILE A 168 -6.48 -3.59 7.65
N SER A 169 -5.29 -3.28 8.17
CA SER A 169 -4.34 -4.25 8.68
C SER A 169 -4.02 -3.95 10.14
N THR A 170 -3.99 -4.95 10.98
CA THR A 170 -3.67 -4.78 12.41
C THR A 170 -2.68 -5.84 12.87
N CYS A 171 -1.84 -5.45 13.83
CA CYS A 171 -1.09 -6.38 14.67
C CYS A 171 -1.44 -6.07 16.13
N ILE A 172 -2.11 -6.98 16.79
CA ILE A 172 -2.54 -6.85 18.18
C ILE A 172 -2.15 -8.12 18.91
N ASP A 173 -1.35 -8.00 19.96
CA ASP A 173 -0.89 -9.13 20.78
C ASP A 173 -0.25 -10.26 19.96
N GLY A 174 0.49 -9.91 18.90
CA GLY A 174 1.15 -10.87 18.01
C GLY A 174 0.21 -11.53 16.99
N SER A 175 -1.05 -11.11 16.93
CA SER A 175 -2.03 -11.59 15.95
C SER A 175 -2.19 -10.58 14.83
N PHE A 176 -1.86 -10.98 13.60
CA PHE A 176 -2.11 -10.19 12.41
C PHE A 176 -3.51 -10.45 11.87
N ASN A 177 -4.25 -9.38 11.61
CA ASN A 177 -5.57 -9.44 10.97
C ASN A 177 -5.62 -8.44 9.83
N GLN A 178 -6.26 -8.83 8.72
CA GLN A 178 -6.48 -7.96 7.56
C GLN A 178 -7.87 -8.17 6.98
N ASN A 179 -8.55 -7.08 6.62
CA ASN A 179 -9.85 -7.11 5.97
C ASN A 179 -10.08 -5.86 5.13
N ALA A 180 -11.11 -5.88 4.28
CA ALA A 180 -11.52 -4.72 3.51
C ALA A 180 -13.03 -4.54 3.53
N TYR A 181 -13.42 -3.28 3.34
CA TYR A 181 -14.82 -2.85 3.28
C TYR A 181 -14.97 -1.95 2.06
N TYR A 182 -15.86 -2.31 1.15
CA TYR A 182 -16.07 -1.58 -0.09
C TYR A 182 -17.45 -0.91 -0.13
N TRP A 183 -17.52 0.22 -0.78
CA TRP A 183 -18.78 0.91 -1.03
C TRP A 183 -19.44 0.32 -2.30
N PRO A 184 -20.78 0.11 -2.31
CA PRO A 184 -21.78 0.56 -1.31
C PRO A 184 -22.21 -0.51 -0.29
N ASP A 185 -21.33 -1.47 0.07
CA ASP A 185 -21.69 -2.53 1.01
C ASP A 185 -22.22 -2.03 2.36
N LYS A 186 -23.05 -2.85 3.01
CA LYS A 186 -23.67 -2.52 4.31
C LYS A 186 -22.62 -2.32 5.43
N LYS A 187 -21.55 -3.12 5.45
CA LYS A 187 -20.49 -2.99 6.46
C LYS A 187 -19.73 -1.68 6.30
N PHE A 188 -19.44 -1.25 5.07
CA PHE A 188 -18.84 0.05 4.80
C PHE A 188 -19.72 1.19 5.33
N LYS A 189 -21.04 1.16 5.07
CA LYS A 189 -21.98 2.20 5.50
C LYS A 189 -22.17 2.25 7.02
N LYS A 190 -22.01 1.12 7.70
CA LYS A 190 -22.17 1.02 9.17
C LYS A 190 -20.88 1.32 9.92
N ALA A 191 -19.74 1.38 9.24
CA ALA A 191 -18.45 1.60 9.87
C ALA A 191 -18.38 2.97 10.53
N GLN A 192 -18.01 3.00 11.81
CA GLN A 192 -17.87 4.23 12.60
C GLN A 192 -16.41 4.69 12.71
N PHE A 193 -15.44 3.79 12.49
CA PHE A 193 -14.03 4.12 12.55
C PHE A 193 -13.60 5.27 11.60
N PRO A 194 -14.22 5.51 10.42
CA PRO A 194 -13.83 6.63 9.56
C PRO A 194 -14.02 7.99 10.24
N SER A 195 -15.08 8.14 11.05
CA SER A 195 -15.34 9.38 11.81
C SER A 195 -14.26 9.62 12.87
N LEU A 196 -13.80 8.58 13.57
CA LEU A 196 -12.71 8.67 14.52
C LEU A 196 -11.39 9.05 13.83
N LEU A 197 -11.06 8.39 12.73
CA LEU A 197 -9.86 8.70 11.95
C LEU A 197 -9.87 10.13 11.43
N SER A 198 -11.04 10.61 10.97
CA SER A 198 -11.21 11.98 10.50
C SER A 198 -11.03 13.01 11.61
N ALA A 199 -11.46 12.70 12.83
CA ALA A 199 -11.28 13.58 13.99
C ALA A 199 -9.80 13.77 14.37
N TRP A 200 -8.95 12.83 14.03
CA TRP A 200 -7.49 12.88 14.25
C TRP A 200 -6.70 13.41 13.05
N ASP A 201 -7.39 13.72 11.94
CA ASP A 201 -6.75 14.14 10.70
C ASP A 201 -6.60 15.66 10.62
N PHE A 202 -5.37 16.12 10.75
CA PHE A 202 -5.00 17.54 10.66
C PHE A 202 -4.29 17.89 9.35
N THR A 203 -4.45 17.09 8.30
CA THR A 203 -3.86 17.39 6.98
C THR A 203 -4.49 18.60 6.29
N GLY A 204 -5.72 18.98 6.71
CA GLY A 204 -6.49 20.07 6.10
C GLY A 204 -7.11 19.70 4.75
N ILE A 205 -6.97 18.44 4.29
CA ILE A 205 -7.56 17.98 3.04
C ILE A 205 -8.89 17.28 3.36
N PRO A 206 -10.02 17.71 2.77
CA PRO A 206 -11.29 17.01 2.95
C PRO A 206 -11.23 15.58 2.39
N VAL A 207 -11.99 14.68 3.02
CA VAL A 207 -12.12 13.31 2.52
C VAL A 207 -12.94 13.32 1.24
N ASN A 208 -12.46 12.66 0.19
CA ASN A 208 -13.23 12.44 -1.03
C ASN A 208 -14.37 11.45 -0.72
N PRO A 209 -15.66 11.89 -0.71
CA PRO A 209 -16.75 11.05 -0.24
C PRO A 209 -17.13 9.97 -1.26
N PRO A 210 -17.57 8.80 -0.82
CA PRO A 210 -18.09 7.77 -1.71
C PRO A 210 -19.30 8.26 -2.50
N ARG A 211 -19.29 7.97 -3.80
CA ARG A 211 -20.35 8.33 -4.74
C ARG A 211 -20.52 7.26 -5.83
N VAL A 212 -21.64 7.27 -6.50
CA VAL A 212 -21.82 6.47 -7.72
C VAL A 212 -20.92 7.08 -8.79
N THR A 213 -19.93 6.33 -9.22
CA THR A 213 -19.16 6.67 -10.40
C THR A 213 -19.98 6.22 -11.60
N SER A 214 -20.49 7.18 -12.40
CA SER A 214 -21.14 6.83 -13.65
C SER A 214 -20.13 6.10 -14.53
N ASN A 215 -20.50 4.90 -15.01
CA ASN A 215 -19.73 4.14 -16.00
C ASN A 215 -19.70 4.85 -17.40
N LEU A 216 -19.79 6.17 -17.43
CA LEU A 216 -19.76 7.00 -18.64
C LEU A 216 -18.43 6.90 -19.41
N SER A 217 -17.41 6.28 -18.83
CA SER A 217 -16.15 6.01 -19.55
C SER A 217 -16.20 4.76 -20.45
N ILE A 218 -17.31 4.00 -20.48
CA ILE A 218 -17.47 2.84 -21.38
C ILE A 218 -17.84 3.31 -22.80
N TYR A 219 -18.35 4.52 -22.97
CA TYR A 219 -18.67 5.12 -24.28
C TYR A 219 -17.94 6.45 -24.46
N GLY A 220 -16.69 6.37 -24.90
CA GLY A 220 -16.11 7.30 -25.87
C GLY A 220 -15.95 8.77 -25.49
N THR A 221 -15.72 9.15 -24.23
CA THR A 221 -15.12 10.46 -23.93
C THR A 221 -13.68 10.25 -23.50
N THR A 222 -12.81 10.81 -24.28
CA THR A 222 -11.37 10.77 -24.34
C THR A 222 -10.67 11.36 -23.11
N ASP A 223 -10.80 10.73 -21.95
CA ASP A 223 -9.79 10.88 -20.92
C ASP A 223 -8.96 9.60 -20.87
N GLU A 224 -8.11 9.44 -21.90
CA GLU A 224 -7.08 8.38 -21.96
C GLU A 224 -6.19 8.34 -20.70
N LYS A 225 -6.14 9.40 -19.91
CA LYS A 225 -5.44 9.45 -18.62
C LYS A 225 -6.08 8.61 -17.54
N SER A 226 -7.40 8.46 -17.54
CA SER A 226 -8.14 7.71 -16.52
C SER A 226 -7.96 6.19 -16.62
N HIS A 227 -7.64 5.67 -17.81
CA HIS A 227 -7.61 4.22 -18.06
C HIS A 227 -6.23 3.56 -17.88
N ARG A 228 -5.15 4.32 -17.80
CA ARG A 228 -3.80 3.76 -17.94
C ARG A 228 -3.25 3.03 -16.70
N ASN A 229 -3.86 3.18 -15.52
CA ASN A 229 -3.34 2.58 -14.27
C ASN A 229 -4.43 1.97 -13.40
N HIS A 230 -5.39 1.30 -14.04
CA HIS A 230 -6.35 0.48 -13.31
C HIS A 230 -5.64 -0.76 -12.78
N PHE A 231 -5.81 -1.01 -11.51
CA PHE A 231 -5.42 -2.27 -10.91
C PHE A 231 -6.58 -2.83 -10.10
N ASN A 232 -6.58 -4.13 -9.98
CA ASN A 232 -7.48 -4.87 -9.10
C ASN A 232 -6.65 -5.59 -8.04
N ILE A 233 -7.19 -5.65 -6.84
CA ILE A 233 -6.65 -6.39 -5.71
C ILE A 233 -7.71 -7.31 -5.15
N GLU A 234 -7.30 -8.44 -4.61
CA GLU A 234 -8.20 -9.43 -4.02
C GLU A 234 -7.54 -10.10 -2.82
N PHE A 235 -8.33 -10.77 -1.99
CA PHE A 235 -7.81 -11.60 -0.92
C PHE A 235 -7.53 -13.02 -1.42
N GLY A 236 -6.34 -13.52 -1.14
CA GLY A 236 -5.97 -14.89 -1.42
C GLY A 236 -6.66 -15.88 -0.49
N SER A 237 -6.49 -17.17 -0.75
CA SER A 237 -7.02 -18.25 0.08
C SER A 237 -6.50 -18.25 1.52
N ASN A 238 -5.35 -17.61 1.75
CA ASN A 238 -4.77 -17.39 3.07
C ASN A 238 -5.35 -16.16 3.82
N GLY A 239 -6.36 -15.47 3.26
CA GLY A 239 -6.97 -14.28 3.83
C GLY A 239 -6.11 -13.01 3.76
N LEU A 240 -4.97 -13.03 3.05
CA LEU A 240 -4.10 -11.88 2.86
C LEU A 240 -4.34 -11.24 1.49
N LEU A 241 -4.26 -9.91 1.46
CA LEU A 241 -4.43 -9.14 0.25
C LEU A 241 -3.28 -9.39 -0.73
N ARG A 242 -3.61 -9.52 -2.00
CA ARG A 242 -2.66 -9.65 -3.11
C ARG A 242 -3.10 -8.85 -4.33
N GLN A 243 -2.14 -8.45 -5.13
CA GLN A 243 -2.42 -7.89 -6.44
C GLN A 243 -2.85 -9.01 -7.38
N ASN A 244 -3.94 -8.78 -8.11
CA ASN A 244 -4.32 -9.66 -9.21
C ASN A 244 -3.59 -9.16 -10.47
N SER A 245 -2.59 -9.91 -10.92
CA SER A 245 -1.99 -9.68 -12.24
C SER A 245 -2.94 -10.28 -13.27
N GLU A 246 -3.77 -9.46 -13.89
CA GLU A 246 -4.42 -9.88 -15.14
C GLU A 246 -3.32 -10.12 -16.18
N LYS A 247 -3.22 -11.41 -16.63
CA LYS A 247 -2.40 -11.80 -17.77
C LYS A 247 -3.15 -11.50 -19.04
#